data_766ce8b5921c849a233dca5a0dd69c4a
#
_entry.id   766ce8b5921c849a233dca5a0dd69c4a
#
_cell.length_a   1.000
_cell.length_b   1.000
_cell.length_c   1.000
_cell.angle_alpha   90.00
_cell.angle_beta   90.00
_cell.angle_gamma   90.00
#
_symmetry.space_group_name_H-M   'P 1'
#
loop_
_entity.id
_entity.type
_entity.pdbx_description
1 polymer ?
#
loop_
_entity_poly.entity_id
_entity_poly.type
_entity_poly.pdbx_seq_one_letter_code
_entity_poly.pdbx_strand_id
1 'polypeptide(L)'
;MSTQTSQAKGFYKLNWRQRIGFGAGDMAQNLIYQTISIWLLFYYTNVFGIKPGAASLMFLIVRLVDVLWDPVVGTIVDKGNPRWGKYRSWLVLGGIPLVGLAILCFWNGFSGSLVYAYVTYVGMSMCYTLVNVPYGALNASLTRDTNEITILTSTRMFMANLGALCVKSLPLIIAFFAPKVDGVAVYNTPEAAPAWFITMTIFALVGLALLFFCFSQCKEKVVMDQKESANVKVSDLWMEFVRNKPLRILAFFFVTAFAMMSVGNAADAYFMSYNVGATPLLTTLFMWLGTIPAFLFMPLVPAIKRKVGKKRMFYIFLGTAIIGMALMYTFVSIPATKNNFVLLCIAQFIKSTGIIVATGYMWALVPEVIAYGEYTTGKRIAGIVNALTGIFFKAGMALGGVVPGLVLAWVGFNPEAAQQTPLALQGILWLVCVIPAILLLLAIWIISKYELSDARMDQINREIESRA
;
A
#
# COMPACT_ATOMS: atom_id res chain seq x y z
N MET A 1 -20.69 -22.31 39.62
CA MET A 1 -21.02 -23.10 38.41
C MET A 1 -20.89 -22.19 37.19
N SER A 2 -19.77 -22.24 36.49
CA SER A 2 -19.53 -21.44 35.30
C SER A 2 -20.19 -22.13 34.11
N THR A 3 -21.18 -21.54 33.52
CA THR A 3 -21.77 -21.92 32.25
C THR A 3 -20.71 -21.78 31.12
N GLN A 4 -19.96 -22.83 30.89
CA GLN A 4 -19.25 -23.00 29.62
C GLN A 4 -20.31 -23.33 28.55
N THR A 5 -20.81 -22.29 27.88
CA THR A 5 -21.51 -22.47 26.61
C THR A 5 -20.55 -23.17 25.66
N SER A 6 -20.91 -24.38 25.21
CA SER A 6 -20.16 -25.14 24.20
C SER A 6 -20.10 -24.27 22.93
N GLN A 7 -18.97 -23.61 22.71
CA GLN A 7 -18.74 -22.88 21.46
C GLN A 7 -18.70 -23.91 20.33
N ALA A 8 -19.53 -23.73 19.31
CA ALA A 8 -19.49 -24.53 18.11
C ALA A 8 -18.07 -24.53 17.53
N LYS A 9 -17.59 -25.70 17.07
CA LYS A 9 -16.22 -25.91 16.63
C LYS A 9 -15.81 -24.87 15.59
N GLY A 10 -14.86 -23.98 15.94
CA GLY A 10 -14.35 -22.94 15.05
C GLY A 10 -14.84 -21.50 15.34
N PHE A 11 -15.89 -21.29 16.12
CA PHE A 11 -16.42 -19.96 16.45
C PHE A 11 -15.82 -19.48 17.78
N TYR A 12 -14.60 -18.97 17.74
CA TYR A 12 -13.86 -18.51 18.91
C TYR A 12 -13.94 -17.00 19.04
N LYS A 13 -14.28 -16.50 20.22
CA LYS A 13 -14.05 -15.10 20.59
C LYS A 13 -12.58 -14.91 20.91
N LEU A 14 -11.98 -13.85 20.37
CA LEU A 14 -10.59 -13.52 20.55
C LEU A 14 -10.46 -12.46 21.65
N ASN A 15 -9.39 -12.57 22.45
CA ASN A 15 -9.07 -11.54 23.42
C ASN A 15 -8.34 -10.36 22.76
N TRP A 16 -8.25 -9.22 23.46
CA TRP A 16 -7.62 -8.02 22.92
C TRP A 16 -6.13 -8.22 22.57
N ARG A 17 -5.42 -9.06 23.31
CA ARG A 17 -4.01 -9.38 22.99
C ARG A 17 -3.87 -10.09 21.65
N GLN A 18 -4.80 -10.97 21.31
CA GLN A 18 -4.81 -11.68 20.03
C GLN A 18 -5.20 -10.72 18.88
N ARG A 19 -6.17 -9.83 19.10
CA ARG A 19 -6.58 -8.82 18.10
C ARG A 19 -5.46 -7.84 17.82
N ILE A 20 -4.83 -7.28 18.86
CA ILE A 20 -3.68 -6.39 18.74
C ILE A 20 -2.47 -7.14 18.15
N GLY A 21 -2.22 -8.39 18.57
CA GLY A 21 -1.15 -9.23 18.04
C GLY A 21 -1.31 -9.46 16.53
N PHE A 22 -2.52 -9.74 16.06
CA PHE A 22 -2.78 -9.83 14.63
C PHE A 22 -2.55 -8.49 13.92
N GLY A 23 -3.07 -7.38 14.42
CA GLY A 23 -2.82 -6.05 13.86
C GLY A 23 -1.34 -5.66 13.84
N ALA A 24 -0.58 -6.05 14.88
CA ALA A 24 0.86 -5.81 14.95
C ALA A 24 1.65 -6.47 13.81
N GLY A 25 1.19 -7.64 13.33
CA GLY A 25 1.77 -8.28 12.14
C GLY A 25 1.64 -7.42 10.88
N ASP A 26 0.52 -6.73 10.70
CA ASP A 26 0.34 -5.81 9.56
C ASP A 26 1.14 -4.51 9.73
N MET A 27 1.20 -3.97 10.94
CA MET A 27 2.07 -2.83 11.25
C MET A 27 3.53 -3.15 10.94
N ALA A 28 4.03 -4.33 11.33
CA ALA A 28 5.39 -4.78 11.06
C ALA A 28 5.69 -4.81 9.54
N GLN A 29 4.78 -5.41 8.78
CA GLN A 29 4.91 -5.49 7.33
C GLN A 29 4.86 -4.10 6.68
N ASN A 30 3.99 -3.21 7.16
CA ASN A 30 3.90 -1.84 6.68
C ASN A 30 5.15 -1.01 7.00
N LEU A 31 5.77 -1.18 8.18
CA LEU A 31 7.05 -0.51 8.50
C LEU A 31 8.11 -0.80 7.45
N ILE A 32 8.22 -2.04 6.98
CA ILE A 32 9.21 -2.43 5.96
C ILE A 32 8.73 -2.03 4.56
N TYR A 33 7.53 -2.47 4.17
CA TYR A 33 7.02 -2.29 2.81
C TYR A 33 6.80 -0.83 2.43
N GLN A 34 6.23 -0.03 3.32
CA GLN A 34 6.01 1.39 3.06
C GLN A 34 7.32 2.17 3.01
N THR A 35 8.32 1.81 3.84
CA THR A 35 9.66 2.40 3.75
C THR A 35 10.27 2.15 2.37
N ILE A 36 10.18 0.94 1.87
CA ILE A 36 10.65 0.60 0.51
C ILE A 36 9.86 1.38 -0.55
N SER A 37 8.53 1.39 -0.45
CA SER A 37 7.68 2.00 -1.48
C SER A 37 7.80 3.53 -1.55
N ILE A 38 8.05 4.20 -0.43
CA ILE A 38 8.12 5.66 -0.35
C ILE A 38 9.56 6.16 -0.50
N TRP A 39 10.51 5.47 0.16
CA TRP A 39 11.83 6.03 0.40
C TRP A 39 12.96 5.34 -0.36
N LEU A 40 12.81 4.09 -0.84
CA LEU A 40 13.92 3.36 -1.44
C LEU A 40 14.40 4.02 -2.73
N LEU A 41 13.48 4.51 -3.59
CA LEU A 41 13.86 5.23 -4.80
C LEU A 41 14.65 6.50 -4.45
N PHE A 42 14.17 7.26 -3.47
CA PHE A 42 14.84 8.47 -2.98
C PHE A 42 16.24 8.14 -2.41
N TYR A 43 16.35 7.11 -1.59
CA TYR A 43 17.63 6.66 -1.03
C TYR A 43 18.59 6.22 -2.14
N TYR A 44 18.13 5.40 -3.08
CA TYR A 44 18.98 4.90 -4.15
C TYR A 44 19.50 6.01 -5.08
N THR A 45 18.69 7.02 -5.35
CA THR A 45 19.10 8.11 -6.23
C THR A 45 19.94 9.16 -5.52
N ASN A 46 19.61 9.55 -4.29
CA ASN A 46 20.26 10.68 -3.63
C ASN A 46 21.40 10.29 -2.69
N VAL A 47 21.35 9.07 -2.11
CA VAL A 47 22.31 8.65 -1.08
C VAL A 47 23.21 7.52 -1.58
N PHE A 48 22.63 6.53 -2.24
CA PHE A 48 23.37 5.36 -2.72
C PHE A 48 24.09 5.57 -4.08
N GLY A 49 23.64 6.53 -4.90
CA GLY A 49 24.29 6.92 -6.14
C GLY A 49 23.87 6.14 -7.39
N ILE A 50 22.65 5.57 -7.42
CA ILE A 50 22.09 4.93 -8.62
C ILE A 50 21.33 5.95 -9.46
N LYS A 51 21.54 5.94 -10.78
CA LYS A 51 20.81 6.80 -11.72
C LYS A 51 19.30 6.50 -11.68
N PRO A 52 18.41 7.53 -11.71
CA PRO A 52 16.96 7.34 -11.58
C PRO A 52 16.36 6.33 -12.59
N GLY A 53 16.82 6.36 -13.85
CA GLY A 53 16.35 5.43 -14.88
C GLY A 53 16.72 3.96 -14.58
N ALA A 54 17.93 3.71 -14.06
CA ALA A 54 18.36 2.37 -13.67
C ALA A 54 17.58 1.86 -12.44
N ALA A 55 17.32 2.74 -11.47
CA ALA A 55 16.47 2.43 -10.32
C ALA A 55 15.04 2.08 -10.77
N SER A 56 14.46 2.83 -11.71
CA SER A 56 13.12 2.52 -12.24
C SER A 56 13.03 1.16 -12.90
N LEU A 57 14.02 0.80 -13.72
CA LEU A 57 14.08 -0.52 -14.35
C LEU A 57 14.18 -1.62 -13.29
N MET A 58 14.95 -1.40 -12.24
CA MET A 58 15.04 -2.32 -11.11
C MET A 58 13.67 -2.51 -10.43
N PHE A 59 12.96 -1.43 -10.13
CA PHE A 59 11.61 -1.51 -9.54
C PHE A 59 10.64 -2.29 -10.44
N LEU A 60 10.71 -2.10 -11.77
CA LEU A 60 9.89 -2.86 -12.71
C LEU A 60 10.21 -4.36 -12.65
N ILE A 61 11.49 -4.72 -12.71
CA ILE A 61 11.91 -6.13 -12.69
C ILE A 61 11.50 -6.80 -11.37
N VAL A 62 11.69 -6.14 -10.23
CA VAL A 62 11.25 -6.69 -8.94
C VAL A 62 9.74 -6.95 -8.94
N ARG A 63 8.93 -6.05 -9.50
CA ARG A 63 7.46 -6.26 -9.59
C ARG A 63 7.08 -7.41 -10.50
N LEU A 64 7.80 -7.64 -11.60
CA LEU A 64 7.59 -8.81 -12.44
C LEU A 64 7.96 -10.11 -11.70
N VAL A 65 9.05 -10.10 -10.95
CA VAL A 65 9.44 -11.22 -10.08
C VAL A 65 8.36 -11.50 -9.03
N ASP A 66 7.81 -10.47 -8.37
CA ASP A 66 6.75 -10.61 -7.36
C ASP A 66 5.52 -11.33 -7.94
N VAL A 67 5.07 -10.95 -9.14
CA VAL A 67 3.90 -11.55 -9.79
C VAL A 67 4.11 -13.05 -10.05
N LEU A 68 5.33 -13.43 -10.46
CA LEU A 68 5.68 -14.83 -10.70
C LEU A 68 5.91 -15.61 -9.39
N TRP A 69 6.39 -14.94 -8.36
CA TRP A 69 6.73 -15.55 -7.08
C TRP A 69 5.51 -15.82 -6.18
N ASP A 70 4.45 -14.99 -6.27
CA ASP A 70 3.26 -15.16 -5.45
C ASP A 70 2.61 -16.56 -5.55
N PRO A 71 2.35 -17.13 -6.76
CA PRO A 71 1.81 -18.48 -6.89
C PRO A 71 2.74 -19.56 -6.32
N VAL A 72 4.04 -19.37 -6.47
CA VAL A 72 5.06 -20.29 -5.93
C VAL A 72 4.98 -20.31 -4.40
N VAL A 73 4.97 -19.13 -3.78
CA VAL A 73 4.81 -19.00 -2.31
C VAL A 73 3.49 -19.59 -1.85
N GLY A 74 2.37 -19.33 -2.55
CA GLY A 74 1.09 -19.96 -2.24
C GLY A 74 1.21 -21.48 -2.21
N THR A 75 1.86 -22.07 -3.20
CA THR A 75 2.10 -23.52 -3.27
C THR A 75 3.00 -24.03 -2.14
N ILE A 76 4.08 -23.30 -1.81
CA ILE A 76 5.00 -23.64 -0.73
C ILE A 76 4.26 -23.65 0.62
N VAL A 77 3.45 -22.62 0.87
CA VAL A 77 2.67 -22.47 2.11
C VAL A 77 1.58 -23.53 2.22
N ASP A 78 0.91 -23.85 1.11
CA ASP A 78 -0.17 -24.85 1.09
C ASP A 78 0.35 -26.28 1.33
N LYS A 79 1.49 -26.63 0.75
CA LYS A 79 2.13 -27.92 0.93
C LYS A 79 2.96 -28.01 2.22
N GLY A 80 3.38 -26.88 2.77
CA GLY A 80 4.19 -26.80 3.97
C GLY A 80 3.37 -27.13 5.22
N ASN A 81 3.97 -27.91 6.12
CA ASN A 81 3.42 -28.18 7.44
C ASN A 81 4.48 -27.97 8.53
N PRO A 82 4.90 -26.72 8.75
CA PRO A 82 5.94 -26.43 9.75
C PRO A 82 5.42 -26.67 11.18
N ARG A 83 6.36 -27.04 12.09
CA ARG A 83 6.05 -27.48 13.47
C ARG A 83 5.26 -26.48 14.32
N TRP A 84 5.38 -25.18 14.05
CA TRP A 84 4.77 -24.11 14.88
C TRP A 84 3.40 -23.65 14.39
N GLY A 85 2.85 -24.25 13.34
CA GLY A 85 1.58 -23.88 12.71
C GLY A 85 1.75 -23.63 11.21
N LYS A 86 0.70 -23.85 10.43
CA LYS A 86 0.74 -23.82 8.96
C LYS A 86 1.11 -22.44 8.43
N TYR A 87 0.48 -21.39 8.96
CA TYR A 87 0.63 -20.00 8.47
C TYR A 87 1.55 -19.17 9.37
N ARG A 88 1.38 -19.23 10.69
CA ARG A 88 2.14 -18.36 11.60
C ARG A 88 3.65 -18.66 11.60
N SER A 89 4.08 -19.87 11.28
CA SER A 89 5.50 -20.21 11.21
C SER A 89 6.28 -19.36 10.21
N TRP A 90 5.63 -18.95 9.14
CA TRP A 90 6.22 -18.11 8.10
C TRP A 90 6.50 -16.68 8.56
N LEU A 91 5.82 -16.20 9.61
CA LEU A 91 6.13 -14.92 10.23
C LEU A 91 7.56 -14.88 10.82
N VAL A 92 8.05 -16.05 11.27
CA VAL A 92 9.40 -16.19 11.80
C VAL A 92 10.37 -16.59 10.69
N LEU A 93 10.06 -17.66 9.96
CA LEU A 93 10.93 -18.22 8.91
C LEU A 93 11.20 -17.23 7.76
N GLY A 94 10.16 -16.50 7.34
CA GLY A 94 10.28 -15.44 6.32
C GLY A 94 10.65 -14.10 6.93
N GLY A 95 10.21 -13.82 8.18
CA GLY A 95 10.41 -12.52 8.85
C GLY A 95 11.88 -12.21 9.17
N ILE A 96 12.65 -13.18 9.61
CA ILE A 96 14.09 -12.99 9.91
C ILE A 96 14.88 -12.61 8.65
N PRO A 97 14.82 -13.36 7.54
CA PRO A 97 15.52 -12.98 6.32
C PRO A 97 14.94 -11.69 5.69
N LEU A 98 13.63 -11.44 5.80
CA LEU A 98 13.01 -10.20 5.37
C LEU A 98 13.66 -8.98 6.05
N VAL A 99 13.77 -9.02 7.38
CA VAL A 99 14.38 -7.94 8.18
C VAL A 99 15.84 -7.76 7.83
N GLY A 100 16.61 -8.84 7.71
CA GLY A 100 18.02 -8.78 7.32
C GLY A 100 18.22 -8.12 5.95
N LEU A 101 17.44 -8.54 4.94
CA LEU A 101 17.52 -7.98 3.59
C LEU A 101 17.00 -6.53 3.53
N ALA A 102 15.98 -6.18 4.31
CA ALA A 102 15.49 -4.80 4.42
C ALA A 102 16.57 -3.86 4.98
N ILE A 103 17.34 -4.29 5.98
CA ILE A 103 18.49 -3.54 6.51
C ILE A 103 19.56 -3.40 5.41
N LEU A 104 19.88 -4.49 4.71
CA LEU A 104 20.87 -4.49 3.63
C LEU A 104 20.49 -3.58 2.46
N CYS A 105 19.21 -3.39 2.15
CA CYS A 105 18.77 -2.43 1.12
C CYS A 105 19.20 -0.99 1.42
N PHE A 106 19.44 -0.64 2.67
CA PHE A 106 19.89 0.71 3.08
C PHE A 106 21.33 0.73 3.58
N TRP A 107 22.10 -0.33 3.34
CA TRP A 107 23.52 -0.35 3.64
C TRP A 107 24.35 0.14 2.45
N ASN A 108 25.25 1.07 2.71
CA ASN A 108 25.99 1.75 1.65
C ASN A 108 27.41 1.19 1.39
N GLY A 109 27.73 0.02 1.91
CA GLY A 109 29.05 -0.59 1.73
C GLY A 109 29.43 -0.89 0.28
N PHE A 110 28.46 -0.96 -0.65
CA PHE A 110 28.64 -1.11 -2.09
C PHE A 110 27.95 0.02 -2.86
N SER A 111 28.17 1.27 -2.44
CA SER A 111 27.55 2.45 -3.03
C SER A 111 27.66 2.46 -4.56
N GLY A 112 26.55 2.79 -5.24
CA GLY A 112 26.48 2.81 -6.70
C GLY A 112 26.38 1.44 -7.40
N SER A 113 26.50 0.32 -6.67
CA SER A 113 26.43 -1.02 -7.26
C SER A 113 25.00 -1.44 -7.56
N LEU A 114 24.63 -1.49 -8.83
CA LEU A 114 23.35 -1.99 -9.30
C LEU A 114 23.14 -3.47 -8.93
N VAL A 115 24.17 -4.31 -9.04
CA VAL A 115 24.06 -5.75 -8.73
C VAL A 115 23.68 -5.95 -7.26
N TYR A 116 24.34 -5.22 -6.35
CA TYR A 116 24.01 -5.25 -4.92
C TYR A 116 22.57 -4.83 -4.66
N ALA A 117 22.13 -3.72 -5.26
CA ALA A 117 20.77 -3.22 -5.12
C ALA A 117 19.72 -4.21 -5.64
N TYR A 118 19.98 -4.86 -6.81
CA TYR A 118 19.09 -5.90 -7.33
C TYR A 118 18.98 -7.10 -6.38
N VAL A 119 20.12 -7.64 -5.93
CA VAL A 119 20.14 -8.84 -5.07
C VAL A 119 19.41 -8.58 -3.75
N THR A 120 19.70 -7.46 -3.11
CA THR A 120 19.06 -7.12 -1.81
C THR A 120 17.58 -6.82 -1.96
N TYR A 121 17.19 -6.05 -2.97
CA TYR A 121 15.78 -5.68 -3.14
C TYR A 121 14.92 -6.82 -3.67
N VAL A 122 15.39 -7.62 -4.65
CA VAL A 122 14.68 -8.84 -5.10
C VAL A 122 14.53 -9.82 -3.95
N GLY A 123 15.62 -10.11 -3.23
CA GLY A 123 15.60 -11.02 -2.09
C GLY A 123 14.63 -10.56 -0.99
N MET A 124 14.65 -9.26 -0.66
CA MET A 124 13.72 -8.65 0.30
C MET A 124 12.26 -8.80 -0.16
N SER A 125 11.96 -8.53 -1.43
CA SER A 125 10.61 -8.64 -1.98
C SER A 125 10.11 -10.09 -1.94
N MET A 126 10.96 -11.05 -2.29
CA MET A 126 10.64 -12.49 -2.19
C MET A 126 10.34 -12.91 -0.76
N CYS A 127 11.15 -12.48 0.21
CA CYS A 127 10.90 -12.76 1.63
C CYS A 127 9.65 -12.03 2.16
N TYR A 128 9.35 -10.83 1.67
CA TYR A 128 8.12 -10.13 2.00
C TYR A 128 6.89 -10.95 1.60
N THR A 129 6.87 -11.51 0.39
CA THR A 129 5.77 -12.38 -0.06
C THR A 129 5.64 -13.62 0.80
N LEU A 130 6.77 -14.24 1.23
CA LEU A 130 6.79 -15.39 2.15
C LEU A 130 6.16 -15.08 3.52
N VAL A 131 6.13 -13.83 3.94
CA VAL A 131 5.45 -13.39 5.17
C VAL A 131 4.01 -12.97 4.90
N ASN A 132 3.79 -12.17 3.84
CA ASN A 132 2.52 -11.52 3.58
C ASN A 132 1.41 -12.50 3.16
N VAL A 133 1.72 -13.49 2.31
CA VAL A 133 0.75 -14.47 1.82
C VAL A 133 0.19 -15.33 2.98
N PRO A 134 1.04 -15.98 3.81
CA PRO A 134 0.53 -16.74 4.96
C PRO A 134 -0.16 -15.86 6.01
N TYR A 135 0.31 -14.62 6.22
CA TYR A 135 -0.32 -13.69 7.14
C TYR A 135 -1.77 -13.35 6.70
N GLY A 136 -1.99 -13.17 5.40
CA GLY A 136 -3.35 -12.99 4.87
C GLY A 136 -4.27 -14.18 5.18
N ALA A 137 -3.76 -15.41 5.02
CA ALA A 137 -4.49 -16.64 5.32
C ALA A 137 -4.70 -16.88 6.83
N LEU A 138 -3.82 -16.37 7.67
CA LEU A 138 -3.90 -16.52 9.13
C LEU A 138 -5.19 -15.92 9.71
N ASN A 139 -5.74 -14.84 9.12
CA ASN A 139 -6.99 -14.24 9.55
C ASN A 139 -8.14 -15.25 9.66
N ALA A 140 -8.35 -16.04 8.62
CA ALA A 140 -9.41 -17.04 8.58
C ALA A 140 -9.12 -18.29 9.43
N SER A 141 -7.87 -18.52 9.81
CA SER A 141 -7.47 -19.65 10.66
C SER A 141 -7.56 -19.37 12.17
N LEU A 142 -7.82 -18.12 12.56
CA LEU A 142 -8.01 -17.75 13.97
C LEU A 142 -9.43 -18.00 14.46
N THR A 143 -10.45 -17.72 13.65
CA THR A 143 -11.86 -17.88 14.00
C THR A 143 -12.73 -17.93 12.75
N ARG A 144 -13.93 -18.53 12.89
CA ARG A 144 -15.02 -18.48 11.88
C ARG A 144 -16.11 -17.46 12.23
N ASP A 145 -16.02 -16.83 13.39
CA ASP A 145 -17.00 -15.80 13.80
C ASP A 145 -16.84 -14.54 12.94
N THR A 146 -17.87 -14.21 12.18
CA THR A 146 -17.88 -13.06 11.25
C THR A 146 -17.65 -11.72 11.97
N ASN A 147 -18.20 -11.58 13.20
CA ASN A 147 -17.99 -10.36 13.98
C ASN A 147 -16.52 -10.22 14.41
N GLU A 148 -15.92 -11.32 14.87
CA GLU A 148 -14.51 -11.33 15.24
C GLU A 148 -13.59 -11.08 14.03
N ILE A 149 -13.90 -11.65 12.87
CA ILE A 149 -13.18 -11.40 11.61
C ILE A 149 -13.26 -9.91 11.24
N THR A 150 -14.42 -9.29 11.44
CA THR A 150 -14.60 -7.85 11.19
C THR A 150 -13.75 -7.01 12.15
N ILE A 151 -13.72 -7.35 13.44
CA ILE A 151 -12.89 -6.68 14.44
C ILE A 151 -11.40 -6.85 14.13
N LEU A 152 -10.97 -8.06 13.76
CA LEU A 152 -9.59 -8.34 13.37
C LEU A 152 -9.17 -7.49 12.16
N THR A 153 -10.03 -7.43 11.13
CA THR A 153 -9.77 -6.63 9.93
C THR A 153 -9.70 -5.13 10.25
N SER A 154 -10.59 -4.64 11.11
CA SER A 154 -10.56 -3.23 11.54
C SER A 154 -9.31 -2.90 12.35
N THR A 155 -8.91 -3.78 13.27
CA THR A 155 -7.67 -3.62 14.07
C THR A 155 -6.44 -3.67 13.17
N ARG A 156 -6.42 -4.57 12.20
CA ARG A 156 -5.38 -4.68 11.17
C ARG A 156 -5.22 -3.38 10.39
N MET A 157 -6.33 -2.83 9.85
CA MET A 157 -6.31 -1.59 9.08
C MET A 157 -5.86 -0.39 9.91
N PHE A 158 -6.28 -0.31 11.17
CA PHE A 158 -5.81 0.73 12.09
C PHE A 158 -4.30 0.65 12.30
N MET A 159 -3.77 -0.54 12.60
CA MET A 159 -2.34 -0.77 12.81
C MET A 159 -1.51 -0.55 11.54
N ALA A 160 -2.04 -0.89 10.36
CA ALA A 160 -1.40 -0.60 9.08
C ALA A 160 -1.23 0.92 8.86
N ASN A 161 -2.28 1.72 9.13
CA ASN A 161 -2.20 3.17 9.02
C ASN A 161 -1.24 3.78 10.07
N LEU A 162 -1.18 3.21 11.27
CA LEU A 162 -0.20 3.62 12.27
C LEU A 162 1.24 3.35 11.81
N GLY A 163 1.48 2.18 11.21
CA GLY A 163 2.76 1.84 10.57
C GLY A 163 3.13 2.82 9.46
N ALA A 164 2.17 3.15 8.58
CA ALA A 164 2.37 4.14 7.53
C ALA A 164 2.72 5.54 8.09
N LEU A 165 2.09 5.94 9.19
CA LEU A 165 2.40 7.21 9.87
C LEU A 165 3.83 7.21 10.42
N CYS A 166 4.27 6.09 11.05
CA CYS A 166 5.64 5.93 11.53
C CYS A 166 6.65 6.06 10.37
N VAL A 167 6.39 5.42 9.23
CA VAL A 167 7.27 5.51 8.05
C VAL A 167 7.34 6.93 7.49
N LYS A 168 6.25 7.68 7.53
CA LYS A 168 6.23 9.09 7.11
C LYS A 168 6.95 10.02 8.09
N SER A 169 7.25 9.55 9.30
CA SER A 169 8.12 10.24 10.28
C SER A 169 9.62 10.04 10.01
N LEU A 170 9.97 9.24 9.01
CA LEU A 170 11.35 8.83 8.73
C LEU A 170 12.32 10.03 8.56
N PRO A 171 11.97 11.14 7.85
CA PRO A 171 12.85 12.30 7.77
C PRO A 171 13.22 12.87 9.13
N LEU A 172 12.25 12.95 10.06
CA LEU A 172 12.49 13.46 11.41
C LEU A 172 13.40 12.52 12.20
N ILE A 173 13.22 11.20 12.05
CA ILE A 173 14.05 10.21 12.76
C ILE A 173 15.48 10.19 12.20
N ILE A 174 15.63 10.25 10.89
CA ILE A 174 16.96 10.34 10.24
C ILE A 174 17.68 11.61 10.71
N ALA A 175 16.96 12.72 10.89
CA ALA A 175 17.54 13.98 11.30
C ALA A 175 18.27 13.92 12.66
N PHE A 176 17.96 12.96 13.53
CA PHE A 176 18.70 12.75 14.78
C PHE A 176 20.11 12.21 14.55
N PHE A 177 20.31 11.45 13.48
CA PHE A 177 21.57 10.76 13.17
C PHE A 177 22.30 11.39 11.98
N ALA A 178 21.63 12.23 11.20
CA ALA A 178 22.16 12.82 9.98
C ALA A 178 23.16 13.96 10.28
N PRO A 179 24.12 14.21 9.38
CA PRO A 179 24.98 15.36 9.46
C PRO A 179 24.16 16.66 9.36
N LYS A 180 24.67 17.70 10.01
CA LYS A 180 24.01 19.02 10.03
C LYS A 180 24.86 20.03 9.27
N VAL A 181 24.23 20.75 8.36
CA VAL A 181 24.80 21.88 7.63
C VAL A 181 24.02 23.12 8.07
N ASP A 182 24.70 24.15 8.56
CA ASP A 182 24.10 25.37 9.11
C ASP A 182 22.98 25.10 10.15
N GLY A 183 23.19 24.05 10.99
CA GLY A 183 22.25 23.65 12.02
C GLY A 183 21.04 22.82 11.54
N VAL A 184 20.87 22.64 10.24
CA VAL A 184 19.79 21.83 9.64
C VAL A 184 20.32 20.46 9.26
N ALA A 185 19.58 19.40 9.65
CA ALA A 185 19.93 18.03 9.28
C ALA A 185 19.71 17.79 7.77
N VAL A 186 20.73 17.27 7.11
CA VAL A 186 20.72 16.96 5.68
C VAL A 186 20.61 15.45 5.52
N TYR A 187 19.56 14.96 4.86
CA TYR A 187 19.27 13.53 4.72
C TYR A 187 19.23 13.05 3.25
N ASN A 188 19.46 13.97 2.31
CA ASN A 188 19.41 13.73 0.87
C ASN A 188 20.80 13.71 0.20
N THR A 189 21.84 13.50 0.97
CA THR A 189 23.24 13.45 0.48
C THR A 189 23.89 12.11 0.87
N PRO A 190 24.98 11.69 0.17
CA PRO A 190 25.69 10.46 0.49
C PRO A 190 26.21 10.38 1.94
N GLU A 191 26.54 11.52 2.54
CA GLU A 191 27.03 11.61 3.93
C GLU A 191 25.95 11.17 4.96
N ALA A 192 24.68 11.21 4.57
CA ALA A 192 23.57 10.75 5.41
C ALA A 192 23.37 9.22 5.40
N ALA A 193 24.12 8.47 4.60
CA ALA A 193 23.98 7.01 4.49
C ALA A 193 23.99 6.26 5.84
N PRO A 194 24.88 6.59 6.80
CA PRO A 194 24.84 5.94 8.12
C PRO A 194 23.54 6.22 8.88
N ALA A 195 22.97 7.42 8.76
CA ALA A 195 21.72 7.78 9.41
C ALA A 195 20.53 6.98 8.83
N TRP A 196 20.50 6.77 7.49
CA TRP A 196 19.54 5.91 6.83
C TRP A 196 19.65 4.47 7.30
N PHE A 197 20.87 3.93 7.33
CA PHE A 197 21.14 2.56 7.78
C PHE A 197 20.70 2.33 9.23
N ILE A 198 21.04 3.25 10.15
CA ILE A 198 20.63 3.17 11.56
C ILE A 198 19.11 3.24 11.70
N THR A 199 18.46 4.20 11.03
CA THR A 199 17.01 4.37 11.09
C THR A 199 16.28 3.14 10.55
N MET A 200 16.74 2.61 9.40
CA MET A 200 16.15 1.41 8.83
C MET A 200 16.38 0.18 9.71
N THR A 201 17.55 0.06 10.33
CA THR A 201 17.83 -1.02 11.29
C THR A 201 16.86 -0.97 12.48
N ILE A 202 16.59 0.22 13.03
CA ILE A 202 15.62 0.39 14.10
C ILE A 202 14.22 -0.03 13.65
N PHE A 203 13.76 0.44 12.48
CA PHE A 203 12.44 0.08 11.95
C PHE A 203 12.32 -1.41 11.68
N ALA A 204 13.34 -2.03 11.11
CA ALA A 204 13.37 -3.44 10.81
C ALA A 204 13.35 -4.31 12.08
N LEU A 205 14.12 -3.93 13.11
CA LEU A 205 14.13 -4.63 14.40
C LEU A 205 12.81 -4.46 15.17
N VAL A 206 12.20 -3.27 15.14
CA VAL A 206 10.84 -3.05 15.67
C VAL A 206 9.83 -3.91 14.91
N GLY A 207 9.93 -3.94 13.58
CA GLY A 207 9.11 -4.82 12.73
C GLY A 207 9.27 -6.29 13.10
N LEU A 208 10.50 -6.77 13.33
CA LEU A 208 10.76 -8.14 13.76
C LEU A 208 10.11 -8.44 15.12
N ALA A 209 10.25 -7.53 16.08
CA ALA A 209 9.63 -7.68 17.40
C ALA A 209 8.09 -7.77 17.31
N LEU A 210 7.48 -6.94 16.43
CA LEU A 210 6.03 -6.99 16.17
C LEU A 210 5.62 -8.28 15.46
N LEU A 211 6.43 -8.83 14.53
CA LEU A 211 6.18 -10.13 13.91
C LEU A 211 6.25 -11.27 14.95
N PHE A 212 7.22 -11.23 15.86
CA PHE A 212 7.30 -12.21 16.95
C PHE A 212 6.13 -12.07 17.93
N PHE A 213 5.68 -10.86 18.20
CA PHE A 213 4.49 -10.64 19.01
C PHE A 213 3.24 -11.23 18.32
N CYS A 214 3.05 -10.98 17.02
CA CYS A 214 1.99 -11.59 16.22
C CYS A 214 2.07 -13.13 16.28
N PHE A 215 3.25 -13.69 16.02
CA PHE A 215 3.49 -15.13 16.10
C PHE A 215 3.10 -15.72 17.44
N SER A 216 3.43 -15.07 18.56
CA SER A 216 3.16 -15.54 19.92
C SER A 216 1.67 -15.53 20.26
N GLN A 217 0.93 -14.51 19.81
CA GLN A 217 -0.49 -14.33 20.16
C GLN A 217 -1.45 -15.04 19.20
N CYS A 218 -1.08 -15.17 17.92
CA CYS A 218 -1.96 -15.69 16.87
C CYS A 218 -1.76 -17.20 16.65
N LYS A 219 -2.22 -18.02 17.59
CA LYS A 219 -2.23 -19.47 17.42
C LYS A 219 -3.42 -19.89 16.56
N GLU A 220 -3.15 -20.66 15.51
CA GLU A 220 -4.17 -21.22 14.61
C GLU A 220 -5.09 -22.17 15.37
N LYS A 221 -6.39 -21.98 15.25
CA LYS A 221 -7.42 -22.77 15.93
C LYS A 221 -8.38 -23.45 14.97
N VAL A 222 -8.47 -22.93 13.74
CA VAL A 222 -9.37 -23.41 12.70
C VAL A 222 -8.54 -24.06 11.60
N VAL A 223 -8.74 -25.35 11.39
CA VAL A 223 -8.18 -26.05 10.23
C VAL A 223 -9.08 -25.77 9.05
N MET A 224 -8.55 -25.09 8.03
CA MET A 224 -9.28 -24.86 6.79
C MET A 224 -9.16 -26.09 5.90
N ASP A 225 -10.30 -26.66 5.48
CA ASP A 225 -10.33 -27.71 4.48
C ASP A 225 -9.90 -27.14 3.12
N GLN A 226 -8.87 -27.74 2.54
CA GLN A 226 -8.20 -27.28 1.31
C GLN A 226 -9.07 -27.44 0.02
N LYS A 227 -10.28 -27.97 0.11
CA LYS A 227 -11.06 -28.38 -1.08
C LYS A 227 -11.63 -27.25 -1.91
N GLU A 228 -11.76 -26.03 -1.37
CA GLU A 228 -12.40 -24.92 -2.11
C GLU A 228 -11.42 -24.04 -2.92
N SER A 229 -10.12 -24.06 -2.62
CA SER A 229 -9.13 -23.20 -3.32
C SER A 229 -8.39 -23.89 -4.47
N ALA A 230 -8.55 -25.20 -4.64
CA ALA A 230 -7.56 -26.04 -5.32
C ALA A 230 -7.61 -26.07 -6.85
N ASN A 231 -8.55 -25.43 -7.54
CA ASN A 231 -8.72 -25.61 -9.00
C ASN A 231 -9.07 -24.35 -9.80
N VAL A 232 -8.55 -23.18 -9.43
CA VAL A 232 -8.69 -22.00 -10.31
C VAL A 232 -7.63 -22.09 -11.41
N LYS A 233 -8.06 -22.36 -12.65
CA LYS A 233 -7.18 -22.33 -13.83
C LYS A 233 -7.00 -20.90 -14.32
N VAL A 234 -5.86 -20.59 -14.92
CA VAL A 234 -5.61 -19.29 -15.55
C VAL A 234 -6.66 -18.95 -16.60
N SER A 235 -7.17 -19.99 -17.30
CA SER A 235 -8.28 -19.85 -18.25
C SER A 235 -9.56 -19.31 -17.59
N ASP A 236 -9.82 -19.69 -16.34
CA ASP A 236 -11.03 -19.26 -15.63
C ASP A 236 -10.92 -17.78 -15.22
N LEU A 237 -9.71 -17.32 -14.84
CA LEU A 237 -9.42 -15.91 -14.59
C LEU A 237 -9.70 -15.07 -15.84
N TRP A 238 -9.18 -15.51 -17.00
CA TRP A 238 -9.37 -14.79 -18.25
C TRP A 238 -10.83 -14.78 -18.69
N MET A 239 -11.51 -15.92 -18.61
CA MET A 239 -12.91 -16.04 -18.99
C MET A 239 -13.82 -15.16 -18.13
N GLU A 240 -13.58 -15.12 -16.81
CA GLU A 240 -14.33 -14.25 -15.90
C GLU A 240 -14.03 -12.77 -16.16
N PHE A 241 -12.78 -12.40 -16.38
CA PHE A 241 -12.40 -11.04 -16.74
C PHE A 241 -13.11 -10.55 -18.01
N VAL A 242 -13.25 -11.40 -19.03
CA VAL A 242 -13.92 -11.04 -20.27
C VAL A 242 -15.44 -10.96 -20.11
N ARG A 243 -16.05 -11.84 -19.32
CA ARG A 243 -17.51 -11.93 -19.15
C ARG A 243 -18.06 -10.90 -18.15
N ASN A 244 -17.35 -10.66 -17.05
CA ASN A 244 -17.81 -9.81 -15.98
C ASN A 244 -17.43 -8.33 -16.24
N LYS A 245 -18.33 -7.57 -16.87
CA LYS A 245 -18.11 -6.16 -17.18
C LYS A 245 -17.83 -5.29 -15.95
N PRO A 246 -18.58 -5.41 -14.82
CA PRO A 246 -18.25 -4.69 -13.59
C PRO A 246 -16.85 -5.03 -13.05
N LEU A 247 -16.39 -6.26 -13.16
CA LEU A 247 -15.05 -6.67 -12.76
C LEU A 247 -13.97 -5.95 -13.58
N ARG A 248 -14.13 -5.86 -14.91
CA ARG A 248 -13.18 -5.15 -15.77
C ARG A 248 -13.08 -3.66 -15.39
N ILE A 249 -14.23 -3.03 -15.16
CA ILE A 249 -14.28 -1.63 -14.75
C ILE A 249 -13.57 -1.45 -13.40
N LEU A 250 -13.86 -2.30 -12.43
CA LEU A 250 -13.24 -2.29 -11.12
C LEU A 250 -11.72 -2.53 -11.20
N ALA A 251 -11.28 -3.48 -12.02
CA ALA A 251 -9.87 -3.81 -12.23
C ALA A 251 -9.07 -2.60 -12.75
N PHE A 252 -9.55 -1.93 -13.80
CA PHE A 252 -8.89 -0.71 -14.32
C PHE A 252 -8.97 0.46 -13.33
N PHE A 253 -10.04 0.55 -12.56
CA PHE A 253 -10.13 1.55 -11.49
C PHE A 253 -9.09 1.30 -10.40
N PHE A 254 -8.84 0.03 -10.01
CA PHE A 254 -7.75 -0.33 -9.09
C PHE A 254 -6.39 0.06 -9.64
N VAL A 255 -6.09 -0.26 -10.90
CA VAL A 255 -4.81 0.11 -11.52
C VAL A 255 -4.59 1.63 -11.45
N THR A 256 -5.57 2.42 -11.88
CA THR A 256 -5.43 3.89 -11.93
C THR A 256 -5.34 4.51 -10.55
N ALA A 257 -6.16 4.05 -9.59
CA ALA A 257 -6.15 4.57 -8.23
C ALA A 257 -4.84 4.24 -7.49
N PHE A 258 -4.36 3.01 -7.60
CA PHE A 258 -3.11 2.62 -6.93
C PHE A 258 -1.86 3.14 -7.64
N ALA A 259 -1.87 3.28 -8.96
CA ALA A 259 -0.80 3.97 -9.69
C ALA A 259 -0.67 5.43 -9.23
N MET A 260 -1.79 6.15 -9.16
CA MET A 260 -1.83 7.52 -8.67
C MET A 260 -1.27 7.64 -7.24
N MET A 261 -1.75 6.80 -6.32
CA MET A 261 -1.28 6.80 -4.93
C MET A 261 0.22 6.52 -4.82
N SER A 262 0.71 5.51 -5.56
CA SER A 262 2.09 5.08 -5.49
C SER A 262 3.05 6.09 -6.13
N VAL A 263 2.67 6.70 -7.26
CA VAL A 263 3.45 7.79 -7.90
C VAL A 263 3.56 8.98 -6.95
N GLY A 264 2.43 9.43 -6.37
CA GLY A 264 2.42 10.56 -5.45
C GLY A 264 3.27 10.32 -4.21
N ASN A 265 3.11 9.16 -3.56
CA ASN A 265 3.87 8.81 -2.36
C ASN A 265 5.39 8.76 -2.61
N ALA A 266 5.84 8.21 -3.75
CA ALA A 266 7.26 8.17 -4.09
C ALA A 266 7.82 9.54 -4.46
N ALA A 267 7.01 10.44 -5.00
CA ALA A 267 7.42 11.78 -5.41
C ALA A 267 7.40 12.81 -4.27
N ASP A 268 6.60 12.59 -3.22
CA ASP A 268 6.46 13.55 -2.10
C ASP A 268 7.80 13.88 -1.44
N ALA A 269 8.73 12.92 -1.33
CA ALA A 269 10.06 13.13 -0.77
C ALA A 269 10.90 14.09 -1.62
N TYR A 270 10.90 13.90 -2.94
CA TYR A 270 11.60 14.78 -3.89
C TYR A 270 11.00 16.17 -3.89
N PHE A 271 9.68 16.27 -3.88
CA PHE A 271 8.95 17.53 -3.85
C PHE A 271 9.31 18.38 -2.63
N MET A 272 9.29 17.77 -1.45
CA MET A 272 9.61 18.48 -0.20
C MET A 272 11.09 18.89 -0.15
N SER A 273 12.00 18.05 -0.64
CA SER A 273 13.43 18.32 -0.61
C SER A 273 13.87 19.37 -1.64
N TYR A 274 13.35 19.30 -2.88
CA TYR A 274 13.87 20.09 -4.00
C TYR A 274 12.97 21.27 -4.43
N ASN A 275 11.64 21.11 -4.41
CA ASN A 275 10.74 22.20 -4.79
C ASN A 275 10.46 23.14 -3.62
N VAL A 276 10.31 22.60 -2.40
CA VAL A 276 9.96 23.37 -1.19
C VAL A 276 11.22 23.74 -0.40
N GLY A 277 12.27 22.90 -0.43
CA GLY A 277 13.45 23.08 0.43
C GLY A 277 13.12 22.91 1.91
N ALA A 278 12.20 21.98 2.22
CA ALA A 278 11.66 21.83 3.56
C ALA A 278 12.63 21.14 4.51
N THR A 279 12.61 21.56 5.76
CA THR A 279 13.31 20.86 6.85
C THR A 279 12.69 19.47 7.09
N PRO A 280 13.43 18.53 7.73
CA PRO A 280 12.90 17.20 8.07
C PRO A 280 11.56 17.23 8.83
N LEU A 281 11.40 18.19 9.75
CA LEU A 281 10.15 18.38 10.50
C LEU A 281 9.00 18.78 9.58
N LEU A 282 9.21 19.77 8.71
CA LEU A 282 8.16 20.22 7.79
C LEU A 282 7.80 19.13 6.78
N THR A 283 8.78 18.37 6.29
CA THR A 283 8.55 17.19 5.43
C THR A 283 7.68 16.15 6.14
N THR A 284 7.99 15.85 7.39
CA THR A 284 7.20 14.90 8.20
C THR A 284 5.76 15.39 8.39
N LEU A 285 5.57 16.66 8.77
CA LEU A 285 4.23 17.25 8.95
C LEU A 285 3.41 17.20 7.66
N PHE A 286 4.01 17.55 6.52
CA PHE A 286 3.37 17.46 5.23
C PHE A 286 2.94 16.01 4.90
N MET A 287 3.82 15.05 5.12
CA MET A 287 3.52 13.64 4.87
C MET A 287 2.46 13.07 5.83
N TRP A 288 2.42 13.52 7.08
CA TRP A 288 1.37 13.14 8.03
C TRP A 288 0.00 13.61 7.59
N LEU A 289 -0.11 14.81 7.04
CA LEU A 289 -1.36 15.31 6.46
C LEU A 289 -1.86 14.47 5.28
N GLY A 290 -0.97 13.69 4.65
CA GLY A 290 -1.34 12.67 3.68
C GLY A 290 -1.98 11.39 4.29
N THR A 291 -1.93 11.21 5.62
CA THR A 291 -2.44 9.99 6.28
C THR A 291 -3.51 10.30 7.33
N ILE A 292 -3.43 11.43 8.01
CA ILE A 292 -4.39 11.85 9.04
C ILE A 292 -5.85 11.76 8.57
N PRO A 293 -6.21 12.15 7.32
CA PRO A 293 -7.58 11.98 6.83
C PRO A 293 -8.11 10.55 6.89
N ALA A 294 -7.24 9.51 6.87
CA ALA A 294 -7.69 8.13 7.01
C ALA A 294 -8.34 7.87 8.38
N PHE A 295 -7.74 8.38 9.44
CA PHE A 295 -8.31 8.23 10.79
C PHE A 295 -9.61 9.01 10.99
N LEU A 296 -9.73 10.17 10.33
CA LEU A 296 -10.89 11.05 10.46
C LEU A 296 -12.07 10.63 9.58
N PHE A 297 -11.81 10.30 8.32
CA PHE A 297 -12.87 10.14 7.31
C PHE A 297 -13.21 8.67 6.99
N MET A 298 -12.28 7.71 7.15
CA MET A 298 -12.59 6.30 6.87
C MET A 298 -13.79 5.77 7.67
N PRO A 299 -13.96 6.06 8.97
CA PRO A 299 -15.14 5.64 9.71
C PRO A 299 -16.43 6.29 9.20
N LEU A 300 -16.33 7.45 8.56
CA LEU A 300 -17.48 8.21 8.04
C LEU A 300 -17.91 7.79 6.63
N VAL A 301 -17.05 7.05 5.89
CA VAL A 301 -17.32 6.62 4.50
C VAL A 301 -18.69 5.95 4.34
N PRO A 302 -19.13 5.00 5.19
CA PRO A 302 -20.46 4.40 5.06
C PRO A 302 -21.61 5.41 5.24
N ALA A 303 -21.44 6.39 6.14
CA ALA A 303 -22.44 7.43 6.37
C ALA A 303 -22.50 8.41 5.18
N ILE A 304 -21.35 8.79 4.64
CA ILE A 304 -21.26 9.64 3.45
C ILE A 304 -21.93 8.94 2.25
N LYS A 305 -21.61 7.65 2.03
CA LYS A 305 -22.22 6.84 0.96
C LYS A 305 -23.75 6.80 1.06
N ARG A 306 -24.29 6.61 2.26
CA ARG A 306 -25.74 6.59 2.47
C ARG A 306 -26.42 7.90 2.11
N LYS A 307 -25.77 9.06 2.38
CA LYS A 307 -26.33 10.39 2.10
C LYS A 307 -26.21 10.80 0.63
N VAL A 308 -25.09 10.52 0.01
CA VAL A 308 -24.72 11.07 -1.31
C VAL A 308 -24.93 10.06 -2.43
N GLY A 309 -24.91 8.78 -2.10
CA GLY A 309 -24.92 7.68 -3.07
C GLY A 309 -23.52 7.35 -3.62
N LYS A 310 -23.36 6.13 -4.08
CA LYS A 310 -22.09 5.51 -4.48
C LYS A 310 -21.33 6.31 -5.55
N LYS A 311 -21.95 6.55 -6.71
CA LYS A 311 -21.28 7.24 -7.84
C LYS A 311 -20.95 8.69 -7.53
N ARG A 312 -21.89 9.42 -6.92
CA ARG A 312 -21.68 10.83 -6.57
C ARG A 312 -20.55 10.98 -5.56
N MET A 313 -20.43 10.04 -4.61
CA MET A 313 -19.33 10.05 -3.65
C MET A 313 -17.98 9.97 -4.36
N PHE A 314 -17.79 9.04 -5.32
CA PHE A 314 -16.56 8.98 -6.11
C PHE A 314 -16.28 10.29 -6.86
N TYR A 315 -17.27 10.87 -7.54
CA TYR A 315 -17.08 12.11 -8.29
C TYR A 315 -16.69 13.28 -7.39
N ILE A 316 -17.36 13.44 -6.24
CA ILE A 316 -17.06 14.51 -5.29
C ILE A 316 -15.63 14.34 -4.74
N PHE A 317 -15.28 13.17 -4.23
CA PHE A 317 -14.01 13.00 -3.53
C PHE A 317 -12.81 12.88 -4.46
N LEU A 318 -12.94 12.22 -5.61
CA LEU A 318 -11.88 12.26 -6.63
C LEU A 318 -11.72 13.68 -7.22
N GLY A 319 -12.81 14.41 -7.40
CA GLY A 319 -12.77 15.83 -7.78
C GLY A 319 -12.10 16.71 -6.71
N THR A 320 -12.40 16.49 -5.43
CA THR A 320 -11.74 17.16 -4.30
C THR A 320 -10.22 16.89 -4.32
N ALA A 321 -9.80 15.68 -4.62
CA ALA A 321 -8.39 15.35 -4.73
C ALA A 321 -7.71 16.11 -5.87
N ILE A 322 -8.35 16.22 -7.03
CA ILE A 322 -7.85 16.99 -8.18
C ILE A 322 -7.75 18.48 -7.82
N ILE A 323 -8.76 19.04 -7.13
CA ILE A 323 -8.70 20.42 -6.64
C ILE A 323 -7.50 20.62 -5.71
N GLY A 324 -7.27 19.71 -4.76
CA GLY A 324 -6.09 19.76 -3.89
C GLY A 324 -4.77 19.75 -4.65
N MET A 325 -4.66 18.93 -5.71
CA MET A 325 -3.48 18.88 -6.58
C MET A 325 -3.31 20.19 -7.39
N ALA A 326 -4.40 20.74 -7.91
CA ALA A 326 -4.39 22.01 -8.63
C ALA A 326 -3.97 23.18 -7.72
N LEU A 327 -4.48 23.22 -6.49
CA LEU A 327 -4.07 24.21 -5.48
C LEU A 327 -2.57 24.08 -5.15
N MET A 328 -2.10 22.86 -4.95
CA MET A 328 -0.67 22.60 -4.66
C MET A 328 0.22 23.05 -5.82
N TYR A 329 -0.15 22.73 -7.06
CA TYR A 329 0.57 23.16 -8.26
C TYR A 329 0.60 24.70 -8.34
N THR A 330 -0.55 25.36 -8.14
CA THR A 330 -0.68 26.81 -8.19
C THR A 330 0.16 27.50 -7.12
N PHE A 331 0.11 27.01 -5.87
CA PHE A 331 0.84 27.62 -4.76
C PHE A 331 2.35 27.54 -4.93
N VAL A 332 2.87 26.46 -5.53
CA VAL A 332 4.31 26.32 -5.81
C VAL A 332 4.73 27.14 -7.03
N SER A 333 3.85 27.31 -8.01
CA SER A 333 4.15 28.04 -9.25
C SER A 333 4.15 29.57 -9.07
N ILE A 334 3.40 30.10 -8.11
CA ILE A 334 3.31 31.53 -7.84
C ILE A 334 4.38 31.96 -6.83
N PRO A 335 5.30 32.87 -7.18
CA PRO A 335 6.38 33.32 -6.27
C PRO A 335 5.90 33.83 -4.90
N ALA A 336 4.75 34.52 -4.85
CA ALA A 336 4.18 35.06 -3.61
C ALA A 336 3.72 33.97 -2.62
N THR A 337 3.37 32.77 -3.09
CA THR A 337 2.84 31.67 -2.27
C THR A 337 3.80 30.49 -2.12
N LYS A 338 4.84 30.43 -2.95
CA LYS A 338 5.79 29.30 -3.02
C LYS A 338 6.37 28.88 -1.67
N ASN A 339 6.66 29.85 -0.79
CA ASN A 339 7.25 29.60 0.53
C ASN A 339 6.20 29.51 1.65
N ASN A 340 4.90 29.56 1.33
CA ASN A 340 3.86 29.47 2.35
C ASN A 340 3.51 28.02 2.63
N PHE A 341 4.20 27.45 3.62
CA PHE A 341 4.02 26.04 4.03
C PHE A 341 2.57 25.72 4.46
N VAL A 342 1.86 26.70 5.06
CA VAL A 342 0.47 26.48 5.50
C VAL A 342 -0.47 26.23 4.31
N LEU A 343 -0.31 26.97 3.23
CA LEU A 343 -1.10 26.75 2.01
C LEU A 343 -0.83 25.38 1.40
N LEU A 344 0.43 24.94 1.39
CA LEU A 344 0.80 23.59 0.94
C LEU A 344 0.18 22.51 1.83
N CYS A 345 0.16 22.70 3.15
CA CYS A 345 -0.50 21.79 4.08
C CYS A 345 -2.01 21.70 3.83
N ILE A 346 -2.69 22.83 3.58
CA ILE A 346 -4.11 22.86 3.24
C ILE A 346 -4.38 22.10 1.93
N ALA A 347 -3.58 22.35 0.89
CA ALA A 347 -3.71 21.66 -0.38
C ALA A 347 -3.48 20.15 -0.22
N GLN A 348 -2.47 19.72 0.56
CA GLN A 348 -2.20 18.33 0.86
C GLN A 348 -3.35 17.65 1.62
N PHE A 349 -3.93 18.32 2.61
CA PHE A 349 -5.06 17.79 3.36
C PHE A 349 -6.29 17.59 2.47
N ILE A 350 -6.61 18.58 1.60
CA ILE A 350 -7.71 18.50 0.63
C ILE A 350 -7.46 17.32 -0.34
N LYS A 351 -6.26 17.25 -0.94
CA LYS A 351 -5.84 16.15 -1.83
C LYS A 351 -6.06 14.80 -1.17
N SER A 352 -5.51 14.64 0.03
CA SER A 352 -5.50 13.36 0.75
C SER A 352 -6.88 12.94 1.22
N THR A 353 -7.73 13.87 1.66
CA THR A 353 -9.13 13.60 2.03
C THR A 353 -9.89 13.02 0.84
N GLY A 354 -9.75 13.63 -0.33
CA GLY A 354 -10.39 13.12 -1.54
C GLY A 354 -9.93 11.70 -1.91
N ILE A 355 -8.63 11.46 -1.90
CA ILE A 355 -8.06 10.14 -2.21
C ILE A 355 -8.55 9.08 -1.21
N ILE A 356 -8.45 9.35 0.09
CA ILE A 356 -8.73 8.37 1.16
C ILE A 356 -10.19 7.96 1.19
N VAL A 357 -11.13 8.89 1.04
CA VAL A 357 -12.56 8.56 1.03
C VAL A 357 -12.91 7.72 -0.20
N ALA A 358 -12.41 8.09 -1.38
CA ALA A 358 -12.66 7.34 -2.60
C ALA A 358 -12.04 5.93 -2.56
N THR A 359 -10.76 5.81 -2.19
CA THR A 359 -10.07 4.51 -2.14
C THR A 359 -10.55 3.63 -1.00
N GLY A 360 -10.97 4.21 0.12
CA GLY A 360 -11.55 3.46 1.24
C GLY A 360 -12.84 2.74 0.86
N TYR A 361 -13.69 3.36 0.03
CA TYR A 361 -14.91 2.70 -0.46
C TYR A 361 -14.68 1.76 -1.63
N MET A 362 -13.59 1.91 -2.38
CA MET A 362 -13.28 1.09 -3.56
C MET A 362 -13.28 -0.42 -3.24
N TRP A 363 -12.76 -0.82 -2.07
CA TRP A 363 -12.74 -2.20 -1.62
C TRP A 363 -14.15 -2.77 -1.36
N ALA A 364 -15.13 -1.91 -1.05
CA ALA A 364 -16.52 -2.32 -0.86
C ALA A 364 -17.21 -2.72 -2.18
N LEU A 365 -16.64 -2.36 -3.33
CA LEU A 365 -17.14 -2.79 -4.65
C LEU A 365 -16.78 -4.24 -4.99
N VAL A 366 -15.76 -4.82 -4.35
CA VAL A 366 -15.32 -6.21 -4.65
C VAL A 366 -16.42 -7.23 -4.35
N PRO A 367 -17.09 -7.22 -3.19
CA PRO A 367 -18.24 -8.10 -2.94
C PRO A 367 -19.40 -7.92 -3.94
N GLU A 368 -19.65 -6.69 -4.41
CA GLU A 368 -20.70 -6.44 -5.41
C GLU A 368 -20.41 -7.13 -6.74
N VAL A 369 -19.15 -7.09 -7.17
CA VAL A 369 -18.69 -7.76 -8.40
C VAL A 369 -18.75 -9.28 -8.27
N ILE A 370 -18.46 -9.81 -7.07
CA ILE A 370 -18.61 -11.25 -6.78
C ILE A 370 -20.08 -11.66 -6.89
N ALA A 371 -21.00 -10.92 -6.27
CA ALA A 371 -22.43 -11.18 -6.34
C ALA A 371 -22.96 -11.09 -7.79
N TYR A 372 -22.51 -10.11 -8.58
CA TYR A 372 -22.84 -10.01 -9.99
C TYR A 372 -22.34 -11.22 -10.80
N GLY A 373 -21.14 -11.69 -10.53
CA GLY A 373 -20.60 -12.90 -11.17
C GLY A 373 -21.39 -14.16 -10.80
N GLU A 374 -21.79 -14.31 -9.54
CA GLU A 374 -22.65 -15.41 -9.06
C GLU A 374 -24.03 -15.35 -9.73
N TYR A 375 -24.61 -14.15 -9.83
CA TYR A 375 -25.87 -13.94 -10.53
C TYR A 375 -25.83 -14.38 -12.00
N THR A 376 -24.74 -14.05 -12.71
CA THR A 376 -24.61 -14.31 -14.15
C THR A 376 -24.18 -15.73 -14.48
N THR A 377 -23.39 -16.37 -13.63
CA THR A 377 -22.79 -17.70 -13.89
C THR A 377 -23.43 -18.82 -13.08
N GLY A 378 -24.22 -18.50 -12.06
CA GLY A 378 -24.78 -19.49 -11.10
C GLY A 378 -23.71 -20.12 -10.20
N LYS A 379 -22.46 -19.64 -10.22
CA LYS A 379 -21.35 -20.17 -9.42
C LYS A 379 -20.71 -19.05 -8.61
N ARG A 380 -20.36 -19.34 -7.36
CA ARG A 380 -19.65 -18.40 -6.50
C ARG A 380 -18.17 -18.32 -6.91
N ILE A 381 -17.79 -17.21 -7.51
CA ILE A 381 -16.45 -16.96 -8.10
C ILE A 381 -15.56 -16.06 -7.25
N ALA A 382 -15.81 -15.99 -5.94
CA ALA A 382 -15.11 -15.08 -5.03
C ALA A 382 -13.57 -15.21 -5.10
N GLY A 383 -13.05 -16.44 -5.22
CA GLY A 383 -11.61 -16.68 -5.36
C GLY A 383 -11.01 -16.05 -6.63
N ILE A 384 -11.73 -16.18 -7.76
CA ILE A 384 -11.30 -15.62 -9.06
C ILE A 384 -11.29 -14.09 -9.02
N VAL A 385 -12.36 -13.48 -8.50
CA VAL A 385 -12.47 -12.01 -8.40
C VAL A 385 -11.40 -11.43 -7.49
N ASN A 386 -11.16 -12.05 -6.32
CA ASN A 386 -10.11 -11.60 -5.40
C ASN A 386 -8.70 -11.74 -5.99
N ALA A 387 -8.42 -12.84 -6.71
CA ALA A 387 -7.14 -13.02 -7.38
C ALA A 387 -6.90 -11.95 -8.45
N LEU A 388 -7.90 -11.70 -9.31
CA LEU A 388 -7.83 -10.65 -10.33
C LEU A 388 -7.67 -9.26 -9.70
N THR A 389 -8.44 -8.93 -8.68
CA THR A 389 -8.32 -7.66 -7.96
C THR A 389 -6.91 -7.47 -7.39
N GLY A 390 -6.31 -8.54 -6.83
CA GLY A 390 -4.93 -8.54 -6.35
C GLY A 390 -3.89 -8.28 -7.45
N ILE A 391 -4.06 -8.90 -8.63
CA ILE A 391 -3.18 -8.67 -9.78
C ILE A 391 -3.23 -7.20 -10.22
N PHE A 392 -4.44 -6.64 -10.40
CA PHE A 392 -4.60 -5.25 -10.83
C PHE A 392 -4.16 -4.23 -9.78
N PHE A 393 -4.38 -4.50 -8.50
CA PHE A 393 -3.82 -3.73 -7.41
C PHE A 393 -2.28 -3.66 -7.49
N LYS A 394 -1.61 -4.81 -7.64
CA LYS A 394 -0.15 -4.87 -7.76
C LYS A 394 0.36 -4.21 -9.04
N ALA A 395 -0.35 -4.36 -10.16
CA ALA A 395 -0.01 -3.67 -11.40
C ALA A 395 -0.05 -2.15 -11.24
N GLY A 396 -1.07 -1.60 -10.56
CA GLY A 396 -1.13 -0.19 -10.23
C GLY A 396 0.06 0.27 -9.37
N MET A 397 0.38 -0.47 -8.32
CA MET A 397 1.53 -0.16 -7.47
C MET A 397 2.86 -0.25 -8.22
N ALA A 398 2.99 -1.17 -9.18
CA ALA A 398 4.20 -1.29 -10.01
C ALA A 398 4.45 -0.03 -10.84
N LEU A 399 3.40 0.52 -11.45
CA LEU A 399 3.50 1.78 -12.20
C LEU A 399 3.99 2.94 -11.30
N GLY A 400 3.55 2.97 -10.04
CA GLY A 400 4.02 3.96 -9.08
C GLY A 400 5.49 3.88 -8.71
N GLY A 401 6.10 2.70 -8.78
CA GLY A 401 7.53 2.54 -8.56
C GLY A 401 8.37 2.93 -9.79
N VAL A 402 7.83 2.73 -10.99
CA VAL A 402 8.55 2.92 -12.27
C VAL A 402 8.45 4.37 -12.77
N VAL A 403 7.24 4.94 -12.77
CA VAL A 403 6.96 6.26 -13.36
C VAL A 403 7.80 7.39 -12.76
N PRO A 404 7.98 7.51 -11.43
CA PRO A 404 8.78 8.59 -10.86
C PRO A 404 10.22 8.60 -11.34
N GLY A 405 10.89 7.46 -11.33
CA GLY A 405 12.27 7.42 -11.75
C GLY A 405 12.46 7.60 -13.27
N LEU A 406 11.50 7.15 -14.11
CA LEU A 406 11.54 7.45 -15.56
C LEU A 406 11.36 8.95 -15.83
N VAL A 407 10.42 9.59 -15.15
CA VAL A 407 10.21 11.05 -15.29
C VAL A 407 11.45 11.81 -14.81
N LEU A 408 12.02 11.46 -13.64
CA LEU A 408 13.23 12.07 -13.11
C LEU A 408 14.41 11.92 -14.08
N ALA A 409 14.57 10.73 -14.69
CA ALA A 409 15.59 10.51 -15.70
C ALA A 409 15.37 11.35 -16.95
N TRP A 410 14.11 11.46 -17.42
CA TRP A 410 13.76 12.22 -18.61
C TRP A 410 13.98 13.73 -18.46
N VAL A 411 13.66 14.29 -17.28
CA VAL A 411 13.85 15.72 -17.00
C VAL A 411 15.28 16.07 -16.59
N GLY A 412 16.20 15.09 -16.58
CA GLY A 412 17.62 15.30 -16.26
C GLY A 412 17.87 15.63 -14.78
N PHE A 413 17.08 15.04 -13.87
CA PHE A 413 17.31 15.18 -12.44
C PHE A 413 18.70 14.67 -12.05
N ASN A 414 19.49 15.50 -11.39
CA ASN A 414 20.83 15.16 -10.91
C ASN A 414 20.95 15.41 -9.40
N PRO A 415 21.01 14.37 -8.56
CA PRO A 415 21.10 14.51 -7.11
C PRO A 415 22.40 15.21 -6.63
N GLU A 416 23.47 15.19 -7.43
CA GLU A 416 24.75 15.83 -7.09
C GLU A 416 24.75 17.34 -7.40
N ALA A 417 23.77 17.82 -8.15
CA ALA A 417 23.70 19.23 -8.52
C ALA A 417 23.33 20.11 -7.32
N ALA A 418 24.10 21.15 -7.06
CA ALA A 418 23.83 22.12 -6.00
C ALA A 418 22.45 22.79 -6.17
N GLN A 419 22.01 22.98 -7.42
CA GLN A 419 20.68 23.45 -7.77
C GLN A 419 20.15 22.63 -8.94
N GLN A 420 18.88 22.19 -8.83
CA GLN A 420 18.21 21.48 -9.90
C GLN A 420 17.82 22.43 -11.04
N THR A 421 17.80 21.89 -12.25
CA THR A 421 17.31 22.66 -13.41
C THR A 421 15.83 22.98 -13.26
N PRO A 422 15.33 24.10 -13.85
CA PRO A 422 13.90 24.40 -13.83
C PRO A 422 13.03 23.25 -14.37
N LEU A 423 13.54 22.51 -15.38
CA LEU A 423 12.83 21.36 -15.96
C LEU A 423 12.76 20.21 -14.96
N ALA A 424 13.83 19.93 -14.19
CA ALA A 424 13.83 18.89 -13.18
C ALA A 424 12.82 19.21 -12.05
N LEU A 425 12.78 20.47 -11.56
CA LEU A 425 11.79 20.92 -10.58
C LEU A 425 10.36 20.82 -11.12
N GLN A 426 10.16 21.18 -12.39
CA GLN A 426 8.86 21.03 -13.04
C GLN A 426 8.45 19.55 -13.16
N GLY A 427 9.38 18.66 -13.47
CA GLY A 427 9.14 17.21 -13.54
C GLY A 427 8.72 16.63 -12.19
N ILE A 428 9.35 17.05 -11.09
CA ILE A 428 8.93 16.65 -9.73
C ILE A 428 7.50 17.15 -9.46
N LEU A 429 7.18 18.38 -9.85
CA LEU A 429 5.82 18.94 -9.67
C LEU A 429 4.79 18.19 -10.53
N TRP A 430 5.16 17.71 -11.72
CA TRP A 430 4.29 16.85 -12.52
C TRP A 430 4.01 15.51 -11.83
N LEU A 431 5.00 14.92 -11.17
CA LEU A 431 4.84 13.65 -10.43
C LEU A 431 3.89 13.78 -9.23
N VAL A 432 3.88 14.92 -8.55
CA VAL A 432 3.04 15.12 -7.36
C VAL A 432 1.63 15.60 -7.70
N CYS A 433 1.47 16.38 -8.79
CA CYS A 433 0.22 17.05 -9.11
C CYS A 433 -0.39 16.60 -10.44
N VAL A 434 0.35 16.70 -11.56
CA VAL A 434 -0.21 16.56 -12.91
C VAL A 434 -0.49 15.09 -13.26
N ILE A 435 0.50 14.22 -13.13
CA ILE A 435 0.36 12.79 -13.47
C ILE A 435 -0.71 12.14 -12.58
N PRO A 436 -0.71 12.33 -11.24
CA PRO A 436 -1.78 11.83 -10.40
C PRO A 436 -3.16 12.41 -10.76
N ALA A 437 -3.26 13.70 -11.13
CA ALA A 437 -4.53 14.29 -11.54
C ALA A 437 -5.06 13.67 -12.84
N ILE A 438 -4.19 13.41 -13.84
CA ILE A 438 -4.57 12.71 -15.08
C ILE A 438 -5.08 11.30 -14.76
N LEU A 439 -4.38 10.56 -13.89
CA LEU A 439 -4.82 9.23 -13.46
C LEU A 439 -6.16 9.28 -12.71
N LEU A 440 -6.43 10.32 -11.91
CA LEU A 440 -7.72 10.51 -11.25
C LEU A 440 -8.83 10.85 -12.23
N LEU A 441 -8.57 11.68 -13.25
CA LEU A 441 -9.54 11.94 -14.32
C LEU A 441 -9.88 10.65 -15.06
N LEU A 442 -8.88 9.83 -15.36
CA LEU A 442 -9.09 8.52 -15.95
C LEU A 442 -9.90 7.60 -15.02
N ALA A 443 -9.61 7.61 -13.71
CA ALA A 443 -10.36 6.86 -12.71
C ALA A 443 -11.83 7.30 -12.64
N ILE A 444 -12.11 8.61 -12.70
CA ILE A 444 -13.47 9.16 -12.78
C ILE A 444 -14.18 8.68 -14.04
N TRP A 445 -13.50 8.71 -15.19
CA TRP A 445 -14.06 8.22 -16.45
C TRP A 445 -14.35 6.71 -16.39
N ILE A 446 -13.45 5.91 -15.82
CA ILE A 446 -13.63 4.46 -15.65
C ILE A 446 -14.83 4.18 -14.74
N ILE A 447 -14.90 4.79 -13.55
CA ILE A 447 -15.97 4.53 -12.59
C ILE A 447 -17.33 5.07 -13.10
N SER A 448 -17.35 6.03 -14.02
CA SER A 448 -18.59 6.48 -14.67
C SER A 448 -19.31 5.36 -15.42
N LYS A 449 -18.54 4.37 -15.92
CA LYS A 449 -19.05 3.19 -16.63
C LYS A 449 -19.56 2.08 -15.71
N TYR A 450 -19.38 2.22 -14.37
CA TYR A 450 -19.83 1.23 -13.41
C TYR A 450 -21.36 1.28 -13.25
N GLU A 451 -22.04 0.20 -13.63
CA GLU A 451 -23.50 0.17 -13.77
C GLU A 451 -24.24 -0.38 -12.54
N LEU A 452 -23.53 -1.02 -11.59
CA LEU A 452 -24.14 -1.61 -10.41
C LEU A 452 -24.57 -0.50 -9.40
N SER A 453 -25.80 0.00 -9.54
CA SER A 453 -26.42 0.87 -8.54
C SER A 453 -26.84 0.06 -7.29
N ASP A 454 -27.09 0.76 -6.18
CA ASP A 454 -27.57 0.09 -4.96
C ASP A 454 -28.89 -0.67 -5.21
N ALA A 455 -29.84 -0.07 -5.93
CA ALA A 455 -31.12 -0.72 -6.29
C ALA A 455 -30.90 -1.96 -7.18
N ARG A 456 -29.93 -1.94 -8.10
CA ARG A 456 -29.61 -3.10 -8.92
C ARG A 456 -28.95 -4.22 -8.10
N MET A 457 -28.10 -3.85 -7.12
CA MET A 457 -27.52 -4.82 -6.20
C MET A 457 -28.57 -5.50 -5.30
N ASP A 458 -29.53 -4.75 -4.80
CA ASP A 458 -30.66 -5.29 -4.01
C ASP A 458 -31.48 -6.29 -4.84
N GLN A 459 -31.71 -6.00 -6.11
CA GLN A 459 -32.39 -6.91 -7.03
C GLN A 459 -31.58 -8.19 -7.23
N ILE A 460 -30.28 -8.07 -7.54
CA ILE A 460 -29.38 -9.21 -7.74
C ILE A 460 -29.35 -10.11 -6.51
N ASN A 461 -29.22 -9.52 -5.32
CA ASN A 461 -29.18 -10.28 -4.07
C ASN A 461 -30.49 -11.06 -3.84
N ARG A 462 -31.66 -10.43 -4.07
CA ARG A 462 -32.97 -11.13 -3.96
C ARG A 462 -33.08 -12.28 -4.97
N GLU A 463 -32.61 -12.10 -6.20
CA GLU A 463 -32.66 -13.14 -7.21
C GLU A 463 -31.70 -14.30 -6.88
N ILE A 464 -30.52 -14.04 -6.29
CA ILE A 464 -29.61 -15.07 -5.77
C ILE A 464 -30.28 -15.85 -4.63
N GLU A 465 -30.87 -15.14 -3.66
CA GLU A 465 -31.59 -15.75 -2.53
C GLU A 465 -32.77 -16.63 -3.01
N SER A 466 -33.44 -16.23 -4.07
CA SER A 466 -34.56 -17.01 -4.63
C SER A 466 -34.12 -18.29 -5.37
N ARG A 467 -32.84 -18.40 -5.74
CA ARG A 467 -32.26 -19.58 -6.40
C ARG A 467 -31.60 -20.56 -5.44
N ALA A 468 -31.32 -20.10 -4.20
CA ALA A 468 -30.70 -20.90 -3.14
C ALA A 468 -31.75 -21.67 -2.34
#